data_b191299a290d21a13715a60a4afba7fe
#
_entry.id   b191299a290d21a13715a60a4afba7fe
#
_cell.length_a   1.000
_cell.length_b   1.000
_cell.length_c   1.000
_cell.angle_alpha   90.00
_cell.angle_beta   90.00
_cell.angle_gamma   90.00
#
_symmetry.space_group_name_H-M   'P 1'
#
loop_
_entity.id
_entity.type
_entity.pdbx_description
1 polymer ?
#
loop_
_entity_poly.entity_id
_entity_poly.type
_entity_poly.pdbx_seq_one_letter_code
_entity_poly.pdbx_strand_id
1 'polypeptide(L)'
;SRSVEEILYPAMEDFQIDIVVGKGPAASSIRLTMPPFTLVGATTRTGMITGPLRDRFGYVARLDYYDDDELQTIVSRAAGILGVEVEADGAHEIARRSRGTPRIANRLLRRVRDFAQVRADGAVTTEVAREGLTVFGVDDRGLDKVDRALLSALCVQFGGRPVGLSTLAITLGEQPETVEDVHEPFLIQQGLIARTPRGRVAMPSAYEHLELEVPSDRDPALFD
;
A
#
# COMPACT_ATOMS: atom_id res chain seq x y z
N SER A 1 8.67 -9.18 -17.41
CA SER A 1 8.31 -10.34 -18.26
C SER A 1 9.54 -11.24 -18.44
N ARG A 2 9.34 -12.51 -18.71
CA ARG A 2 10.42 -13.49 -18.87
C ARG A 2 11.45 -13.10 -19.93
N SER A 3 11.01 -12.51 -21.03
CA SER A 3 11.90 -12.02 -22.10
C SER A 3 12.82 -10.89 -21.64
N VAL A 4 12.36 -10.04 -20.70
CA VAL A 4 13.21 -8.99 -20.12
C VAL A 4 14.21 -9.59 -19.13
N GLU A 5 13.80 -10.60 -18.36
CA GLU A 5 14.71 -11.31 -17.44
C GLU A 5 15.85 -11.97 -18.20
N GLU A 6 15.58 -12.62 -19.33
CA GLU A 6 16.56 -13.29 -20.17
C GLU A 6 17.62 -12.31 -20.73
N ILE A 7 17.25 -11.06 -20.99
CA ILE A 7 18.19 -10.00 -21.40
C ILE A 7 19.03 -9.51 -20.22
N LEU A 8 18.47 -9.52 -18.99
CA LEU A 8 19.18 -9.04 -17.80
C LEU A 8 20.26 -10.03 -17.31
N TYR A 9 20.13 -11.33 -17.54
CA TYR A 9 21.10 -12.30 -17.04
C TYR A 9 22.54 -12.02 -17.50
N PRO A 10 22.83 -11.91 -18.82
CA PRO A 10 24.17 -11.57 -19.28
C PRO A 10 24.63 -10.17 -18.82
N ALA A 11 23.69 -9.24 -18.67
CA ALA A 11 23.99 -7.91 -18.17
C ALA A 11 24.49 -7.93 -16.73
N MET A 12 23.90 -8.76 -15.87
CA MET A 12 24.26 -8.88 -14.46
C MET A 12 25.52 -9.70 -14.22
N GLU A 13 25.77 -10.71 -15.06
CA GLU A 13 26.90 -11.64 -14.90
C GLU A 13 28.17 -11.15 -15.62
N ASP A 14 28.03 -10.77 -16.89
CA ASP A 14 29.15 -10.50 -17.80
C ASP A 14 29.26 -9.04 -18.24
N PHE A 15 28.37 -8.17 -17.77
CA PHE A 15 28.24 -6.79 -18.24
C PHE A 15 28.05 -6.69 -19.76
N GLN A 16 27.25 -7.57 -20.33
CA GLN A 16 26.99 -7.66 -21.75
C GLN A 16 25.50 -7.75 -22.04
N ILE A 17 25.03 -7.12 -23.12
CA ILE A 17 23.66 -7.25 -23.61
C ILE A 17 23.71 -7.70 -25.06
N ASP A 18 22.96 -8.75 -25.39
CA ASP A 18 22.75 -9.20 -26.76
C ASP A 18 21.49 -8.56 -27.33
N ILE A 19 21.66 -7.74 -28.37
CA ILE A 19 20.56 -7.07 -29.08
C ILE A 19 20.34 -7.80 -30.38
N VAL A 20 19.14 -8.35 -30.56
CA VAL A 20 18.73 -9.00 -31.80
C VAL A 20 18.25 -7.93 -32.80
N VAL A 21 18.94 -7.78 -33.91
CA VAL A 21 18.62 -6.86 -34.99
C VAL A 21 18.10 -7.64 -36.20
N GLY A 22 16.89 -7.30 -36.66
CA GLY A 22 16.23 -7.98 -37.79
C GLY A 22 15.11 -8.94 -37.33
N LYS A 23 14.48 -9.60 -38.30
CA LYS A 23 13.40 -10.56 -38.08
C LYS A 23 13.64 -11.83 -38.89
N GLY A 24 13.25 -12.97 -38.36
CA GLY A 24 13.33 -14.27 -39.05
C GLY A 24 14.75 -14.83 -39.13
N PRO A 25 15.04 -15.74 -40.09
CA PRO A 25 16.34 -16.43 -40.19
C PRO A 25 17.54 -15.55 -40.46
N ALA A 26 17.32 -14.31 -40.90
CA ALA A 26 18.37 -13.32 -41.16
C ALA A 26 18.64 -12.37 -39.97
N ALA A 27 18.02 -12.61 -38.82
CA ALA A 27 18.29 -11.84 -37.61
C ALA A 27 19.72 -12.06 -37.15
N SER A 28 20.45 -10.97 -36.86
CA SER A 28 21.79 -11.01 -36.28
C SER A 28 21.77 -10.50 -34.84
N SER A 29 22.61 -11.10 -33.98
CA SER A 29 22.79 -10.61 -32.62
C SER A 29 24.03 -9.72 -32.54
N ILE A 30 23.86 -8.54 -31.98
CA ILE A 30 24.97 -7.60 -31.70
C ILE A 30 25.19 -7.60 -30.20
N ARG A 31 26.40 -7.97 -29.78
CA ARG A 31 26.81 -7.95 -28.38
C ARG A 31 27.38 -6.59 -28.01
N LEU A 32 26.77 -5.95 -27.03
CA LEU A 32 27.22 -4.69 -26.45
C LEU A 32 27.83 -4.93 -25.08
N THR A 33 29.05 -4.44 -24.86
CA THR A 33 29.70 -4.43 -23.56
C THR A 33 29.29 -3.18 -22.80
N MET A 34 28.89 -3.33 -21.54
CA MET A 34 28.54 -2.24 -20.64
C MET A 34 29.60 -2.02 -19.58
N PRO A 35 29.78 -0.79 -19.08
CA PRO A 35 30.58 -0.57 -17.88
C PRO A 35 29.93 -1.28 -16.66
N PRO A 36 30.72 -1.64 -15.65
CA PRO A 36 30.16 -2.18 -14.40
C PRO A 36 29.10 -1.26 -13.82
N PHE A 37 27.98 -1.85 -13.38
CA PHE A 37 26.85 -1.11 -12.81
C PHE A 37 26.26 -1.87 -11.62
N THR A 38 25.48 -1.18 -10.81
CA THR A 38 24.68 -1.77 -9.74
C THR A 38 23.22 -1.80 -10.16
N LEU A 39 22.64 -2.99 -10.19
CA LEU A 39 21.20 -3.16 -10.44
C LEU A 39 20.43 -3.16 -9.12
N VAL A 40 19.46 -2.26 -9.02
CA VAL A 40 18.52 -2.18 -7.90
C VAL A 40 17.12 -2.46 -8.42
N GLY A 41 16.46 -3.47 -7.84
CA GLY A 41 15.09 -3.83 -8.15
C GLY A 41 14.19 -3.68 -6.92
N ALA A 42 12.93 -3.31 -7.12
CA ALA A 42 11.91 -3.29 -6.07
C ALA A 42 10.61 -3.88 -6.60
N THR A 43 9.94 -4.68 -5.78
CA THR A 43 8.66 -5.30 -6.11
C THR A 43 7.84 -5.54 -4.85
N THR A 44 6.53 -5.47 -4.98
CA THR A 44 5.58 -5.94 -3.96
C THR A 44 5.23 -7.42 -4.13
N ARG A 45 5.60 -8.04 -5.27
CA ARG A 45 5.26 -9.41 -5.65
C ARG A 45 6.53 -10.26 -5.83
N THR A 46 7.23 -10.52 -4.75
CA THR A 46 8.48 -11.31 -4.76
C THR A 46 8.31 -12.72 -5.33
N GLY A 47 7.12 -13.32 -5.15
CA GLY A 47 6.80 -14.64 -5.71
C GLY A 47 6.70 -14.69 -7.24
N MET A 48 6.60 -13.54 -7.92
CA MET A 48 6.60 -13.47 -9.38
C MET A 48 8.01 -13.34 -9.99
N ILE A 49 9.03 -13.08 -9.17
CA ILE A 49 10.43 -13.07 -9.61
C ILE A 49 10.89 -14.52 -9.72
N THR A 50 11.44 -14.87 -10.87
CA THR A 50 11.97 -16.23 -11.09
C THR A 50 13.15 -16.51 -10.15
N GLY A 51 13.33 -17.78 -9.76
CA GLY A 51 14.49 -18.20 -8.95
C GLY A 51 15.81 -17.71 -9.56
N PRO A 52 16.08 -17.99 -10.85
CA PRO A 52 17.31 -17.57 -11.52
C PRO A 52 17.58 -16.06 -11.47
N LEU A 53 16.55 -15.22 -11.55
CA LEU A 53 16.74 -13.77 -11.42
C LEU A 53 17.04 -13.38 -9.97
N ARG A 54 16.30 -13.94 -9.02
CA ARG A 54 16.48 -13.66 -7.60
C ARG A 54 17.88 -14.04 -7.11
N ASP A 55 18.40 -15.20 -7.57
CA ASP A 55 19.69 -15.72 -7.15
C ASP A 55 20.87 -14.88 -7.67
N ARG A 56 20.64 -14.02 -8.67
CA ARG A 56 21.63 -13.08 -9.20
C ARG A 56 21.72 -11.77 -8.42
N PHE A 57 20.74 -11.47 -7.56
CA PHE A 57 20.86 -10.36 -6.62
C PHE A 57 21.69 -10.79 -5.42
N GLY A 58 22.81 -10.10 -5.17
CA GLY A 58 23.69 -10.37 -4.04
C GLY A 58 23.10 -9.98 -2.67
N TYR A 59 22.05 -9.17 -2.66
CA TYR A 59 21.37 -8.74 -1.46
C TYR A 59 19.88 -8.59 -1.70
N VAL A 60 19.08 -9.21 -0.84
CA VAL A 60 17.61 -9.11 -0.86
C VAL A 60 17.15 -8.52 0.48
N ALA A 61 16.60 -7.31 0.44
CA ALA A 61 16.03 -6.65 1.59
C ALA A 61 14.50 -6.73 1.55
N ARG A 62 13.90 -6.87 2.73
CA ARG A 62 12.48 -6.64 2.94
C ARG A 62 12.30 -5.27 3.57
N LEU A 63 11.43 -4.45 2.99
CA LEU A 63 11.03 -3.18 3.56
C LEU A 63 9.71 -3.40 4.31
N ASP A 64 9.75 -3.23 5.61
CA ASP A 64 8.56 -3.28 6.46
C ASP A 64 7.88 -1.91 6.52
N TYR A 65 6.69 -1.86 7.10
CA TYR A 65 6.00 -0.60 7.36
C TYR A 65 6.74 0.18 8.44
N TYR A 66 6.71 1.49 8.32
CA TYR A 66 7.20 2.40 9.34
C TYR A 66 6.25 2.45 10.52
N ASP A 67 6.77 2.62 11.71
CA ASP A 67 5.97 2.93 12.89
C ASP A 67 5.54 4.41 12.93
N ASP A 68 4.70 4.76 13.89
CA ASP A 68 4.14 6.12 13.99
C ASP A 68 5.22 7.17 14.32
N ASP A 69 6.24 6.84 15.12
CA ASP A 69 7.32 7.75 15.51
C ASP A 69 8.27 8.01 14.32
N GLU A 70 8.59 6.96 13.56
CA GLU A 70 9.36 7.08 12.33
C GLU A 70 8.63 7.94 11.29
N LEU A 71 7.32 7.71 11.12
CA LEU A 71 6.48 8.51 10.21
C LEU A 71 6.33 9.95 10.71
N GLN A 72 6.22 10.20 12.01
CA GLN A 72 6.20 11.55 12.58
C GLN A 72 7.49 12.30 12.25
N THR A 73 8.63 11.63 12.35
CA THR A 73 9.93 12.19 11.95
C THR A 73 9.95 12.57 10.46
N ILE A 74 9.41 11.69 9.60
CA ILE A 74 9.30 11.96 8.16
C ILE A 74 8.37 13.13 7.88
N VAL A 75 7.21 13.21 8.55
CA VAL A 75 6.24 14.31 8.41
C VAL A 75 6.87 15.63 8.83
N SER A 76 7.53 15.68 9.99
CA SER A 76 8.19 16.88 10.50
C SER A 76 9.29 17.38 9.57
N ARG A 77 10.12 16.48 9.05
CA ARG A 77 11.13 16.83 8.06
C ARG A 77 10.51 17.36 6.75
N ALA A 78 9.46 16.70 6.26
CA ALA A 78 8.78 17.11 5.04
C ALA A 78 8.08 18.46 5.22
N ALA A 79 7.52 18.74 6.39
CA ALA A 79 6.92 20.02 6.73
C ALA A 79 7.96 21.16 6.66
N GLY A 80 9.15 20.96 7.22
CA GLY A 80 10.24 21.92 7.11
C GLY A 80 10.66 22.22 5.68
N ILE A 81 10.71 21.19 4.81
CA ILE A 81 11.01 21.37 3.36
C ILE A 81 9.89 22.13 2.65
N LEU A 82 8.63 21.92 3.06
CA LEU A 82 7.47 22.61 2.48
C LEU A 82 7.23 24.01 3.07
N GLY A 83 8.01 24.42 4.08
CA GLY A 83 7.83 25.71 4.77
C GLY A 83 6.52 25.79 5.54
N VAL A 84 6.04 24.67 6.10
CA VAL A 84 4.80 24.60 6.88
C VAL A 84 5.14 24.42 8.35
N GLU A 85 4.53 25.23 9.20
CA GLU A 85 4.61 25.06 10.64
C GLU A 85 3.70 23.91 11.07
N VAL A 86 4.28 22.86 11.67
CA VAL A 86 3.56 21.68 12.14
C VAL A 86 3.98 21.40 13.57
N GLU A 87 3.02 21.39 14.49
CA GLU A 87 3.26 20.97 15.86
C GLU A 87 3.57 19.47 15.96
N ALA A 88 4.31 19.08 17.01
CA ALA A 88 4.68 17.68 17.20
C ALA A 88 3.47 16.73 17.23
N ASP A 89 2.41 17.11 17.94
CA ASP A 89 1.19 16.31 18.05
C ASP A 89 0.36 16.33 16.74
N GLY A 90 0.40 17.43 15.97
CA GLY A 90 -0.18 17.51 14.64
C GLY A 90 0.54 16.61 13.65
N ALA A 91 1.88 16.55 13.72
CA ALA A 91 2.67 15.61 12.92
C ALA A 91 2.40 14.15 13.29
N HIS A 92 2.27 13.85 14.59
CA HIS A 92 1.89 12.52 15.08
C HIS A 92 0.49 12.11 14.58
N GLU A 93 -0.47 13.02 14.60
CA GLU A 93 -1.83 12.78 14.12
C GLU A 93 -1.86 12.41 12.63
N ILE A 94 -1.03 13.05 11.80
CA ILE A 94 -0.86 12.69 10.39
C ILE A 94 -0.16 11.33 10.27
N ALA A 95 0.89 11.09 11.06
CA ALA A 95 1.70 9.88 11.03
C ALA A 95 0.86 8.61 11.29
N ARG A 96 0.13 8.58 12.41
CA ARG A 96 -0.67 7.41 12.81
C ARG A 96 -1.78 7.03 11.82
N ARG A 97 -2.26 7.99 11.00
CA ARG A 97 -3.24 7.73 9.94
C ARG A 97 -2.60 7.45 8.58
N SER A 98 -1.28 7.34 8.52
CA SER A 98 -0.51 7.17 7.27
C SER A 98 -0.23 5.72 6.88
N ARG A 99 -0.82 4.76 7.57
CA ARG A 99 -0.76 3.32 7.23
C ARG A 99 0.66 2.79 7.11
N GLY A 100 1.58 3.23 7.96
CA GLY A 100 2.98 2.81 7.91
C GLY A 100 3.74 3.22 6.64
N THR A 101 3.21 4.17 5.83
CA THR A 101 3.74 4.45 4.50
C THR A 101 4.13 5.92 4.33
N PRO A 102 5.43 6.25 4.09
CA PRO A 102 5.90 7.62 3.88
C PRO A 102 5.22 8.36 2.71
N ARG A 103 4.84 7.65 1.65
CA ARG A 103 4.10 8.22 0.51
C ARG A 103 2.74 8.75 0.96
N ILE A 104 2.03 7.97 1.79
CA ILE A 104 0.72 8.38 2.33
C ILE A 104 0.90 9.53 3.29
N ALA A 105 1.87 9.48 4.22
CA ALA A 105 2.19 10.54 5.16
C ALA A 105 2.44 11.88 4.45
N ASN A 106 3.29 11.89 3.44
CA ASN A 106 3.56 13.08 2.64
C ASN A 106 2.32 13.59 1.88
N ARG A 107 1.48 12.70 1.40
CA ARG A 107 0.21 13.07 0.72
C ARG A 107 -0.77 13.70 1.71
N LEU A 108 -0.92 13.11 2.90
CA LEU A 108 -1.79 13.63 3.94
C LEU A 108 -1.28 14.98 4.48
N LEU A 109 0.03 15.12 4.71
CA LEU A 109 0.64 16.39 5.11
C LEU A 109 0.30 17.52 4.12
N ARG A 110 0.44 17.28 2.81
CA ARG A 110 0.11 18.31 1.81
C ARG A 110 -1.36 18.72 1.87
N ARG A 111 -2.26 17.76 2.04
CA ARG A 111 -3.70 18.04 2.15
C ARG A 111 -4.06 18.80 3.41
N VAL A 112 -3.47 18.40 4.55
CA VAL A 112 -3.67 19.10 5.81
C VAL A 112 -3.08 20.51 5.76
N ARG A 113 -1.91 20.70 5.14
CA ARG A 113 -1.35 22.02 4.85
C ARG A 113 -2.33 22.90 4.08
N ASP A 114 -2.86 22.39 2.98
CA ASP A 114 -3.79 23.15 2.12
C ASP A 114 -5.06 23.50 2.91
N PHE A 115 -5.53 22.59 3.76
CA PHE A 115 -6.64 22.85 4.68
C PHE A 115 -6.29 23.95 5.71
N ALA A 116 -5.11 23.86 6.35
CA ALA A 116 -4.64 24.84 7.32
C ALA A 116 -4.53 26.26 6.72
N GLN A 117 -4.01 26.36 5.49
CA GLN A 117 -3.90 27.64 4.79
C GLN A 117 -5.24 28.29 4.45
N VAL A 118 -6.30 27.50 4.27
CA VAL A 118 -7.63 28.01 3.86
C VAL A 118 -8.57 28.18 5.06
N ARG A 119 -8.45 27.34 6.08
CA ARG A 119 -9.42 27.23 7.17
C ARG A 119 -8.86 27.57 8.56
N ALA A 120 -7.54 27.76 8.67
CA ALA A 120 -6.83 28.10 9.89
C ALA A 120 -5.74 29.14 9.58
N ASP A 121 -4.85 29.42 10.53
CA ASP A 121 -3.78 30.45 10.44
C ASP A 121 -2.56 29.95 9.65
N GLY A 122 -2.64 28.78 9.00
CA GLY A 122 -1.54 28.17 8.25
C GLY A 122 -0.69 27.19 9.06
N ALA A 123 -0.83 27.17 10.40
CA ALA A 123 -0.18 26.20 11.27
C ALA A 123 -0.98 24.91 11.38
N VAL A 124 -0.30 23.77 11.45
CA VAL A 124 -0.92 22.45 11.62
C VAL A 124 -0.82 22.02 13.08
N THR A 125 -1.85 22.35 13.86
CA THR A 125 -2.06 21.81 15.21
C THR A 125 -2.71 20.42 15.13
N THR A 126 -2.89 19.78 16.28
CA THR A 126 -3.62 18.50 16.37
C THR A 126 -5.06 18.62 15.85
N GLU A 127 -5.76 19.69 16.23
CA GLU A 127 -7.15 19.95 15.82
C GLU A 127 -7.25 20.17 14.32
N VAL A 128 -6.38 21.02 13.77
CA VAL A 128 -6.31 21.29 12.33
C VAL A 128 -5.99 20.02 11.54
N ALA A 129 -5.09 19.17 12.05
CA ALA A 129 -4.78 17.88 11.43
C ALA A 129 -5.99 16.96 11.42
N ARG A 130 -6.71 16.81 12.54
CA ARG A 130 -7.93 15.98 12.63
C ARG A 130 -9.04 16.45 11.72
N GLU A 131 -9.34 17.73 11.75
CA GLU A 131 -10.38 18.33 10.90
C GLU A 131 -10.02 18.18 9.42
N GLY A 132 -8.79 18.50 9.03
CA GLY A 132 -8.31 18.35 7.66
C GLY A 132 -8.41 16.91 7.18
N LEU A 133 -7.93 15.95 7.97
CA LEU A 133 -8.01 14.53 7.63
C LEU A 133 -9.46 14.05 7.48
N THR A 134 -10.36 14.51 8.35
CA THR A 134 -11.80 14.21 8.27
C THR A 134 -12.42 14.76 6.98
N VAL A 135 -12.10 16.00 6.59
CA VAL A 135 -12.56 16.61 5.33
C VAL A 135 -12.09 15.79 4.12
N PHE A 136 -10.88 15.22 4.19
CA PHE A 136 -10.35 14.34 3.14
C PHE A 136 -10.80 12.88 3.26
N GLY A 137 -11.73 12.60 4.18
CA GLY A 137 -12.35 11.29 4.32
C GLY A 137 -11.46 10.23 4.96
N VAL A 138 -10.42 10.63 5.70
CA VAL A 138 -9.54 9.73 6.46
C VAL A 138 -10.00 9.72 7.91
N ASP A 139 -10.39 8.56 8.41
CA ASP A 139 -10.85 8.40 9.79
C ASP A 139 -9.72 8.21 10.81
N ASP A 140 -10.10 7.95 12.06
CA ASP A 140 -9.15 7.84 13.17
C ASP A 140 -8.17 6.68 13.08
N ARG A 141 -8.50 5.63 12.34
CA ARG A 141 -7.61 4.51 12.03
C ARG A 141 -6.87 4.66 10.70
N GLY A 142 -7.04 5.78 9.99
CA GLY A 142 -6.45 5.98 8.68
C GLY A 142 -7.21 5.29 7.54
N LEU A 143 -8.46 4.85 7.76
CA LEU A 143 -9.27 4.26 6.71
C LEU A 143 -9.86 5.36 5.82
N ASP A 144 -9.84 5.12 4.52
CA ASP A 144 -10.47 6.00 3.55
C ASP A 144 -11.93 5.56 3.25
N LYS A 145 -12.56 6.26 2.32
CA LYS A 145 -13.95 5.99 1.94
C LYS A 145 -14.13 4.56 1.39
N VAL A 146 -13.18 4.06 0.61
CA VAL A 146 -13.26 2.72 0.00
C VAL A 146 -13.06 1.64 1.06
N ASP A 147 -12.12 1.81 2.00
CA ASP A 147 -11.93 0.88 3.11
C ASP A 147 -13.18 0.75 3.97
N ARG A 148 -13.79 1.88 4.35
CA ARG A 148 -15.05 1.86 5.11
C ARG A 148 -16.21 1.24 4.34
N ALA A 149 -16.29 1.48 3.03
CA ALA A 149 -17.27 0.82 2.19
C ALA A 149 -17.04 -0.69 2.11
N LEU A 150 -15.77 -1.13 2.05
CA LEU A 150 -15.40 -2.55 2.09
C LEU A 150 -15.82 -3.21 3.40
N LEU A 151 -15.53 -2.59 4.54
CA LEU A 151 -15.96 -3.11 5.84
C LEU A 151 -17.48 -3.13 5.96
N SER A 152 -18.16 -2.06 5.53
CA SER A 152 -19.62 -2.00 5.53
C SER A 152 -20.25 -3.08 4.62
N ALA A 153 -19.66 -3.34 3.46
CA ALA A 153 -20.09 -4.42 2.59
C ALA A 153 -20.01 -5.78 3.31
N LEU A 154 -18.85 -6.09 3.89
CA LEU A 154 -18.63 -7.36 4.60
C LEU A 154 -19.54 -7.51 5.84
N CYS A 155 -19.63 -6.46 6.67
CA CYS A 155 -20.38 -6.52 7.93
C CYS A 155 -21.90 -6.48 7.73
N VAL A 156 -22.38 -5.61 6.83
CA VAL A 156 -23.82 -5.30 6.69
C VAL A 156 -24.41 -6.00 5.46
N GLN A 157 -23.89 -5.70 4.25
CA GLN A 157 -24.53 -6.18 3.02
C GLN A 157 -24.44 -7.71 2.89
N PHE A 158 -23.30 -8.29 3.27
CA PHE A 158 -23.09 -9.74 3.22
C PHE A 158 -23.30 -10.44 4.57
N GLY A 159 -23.67 -9.69 5.61
CA GLY A 159 -24.02 -10.25 6.92
C GLY A 159 -22.90 -11.06 7.56
N GLY A 160 -21.63 -10.63 7.39
CA GLY A 160 -20.46 -11.30 7.96
C GLY A 160 -20.05 -12.61 7.27
N ARG A 161 -20.71 -12.99 6.17
CA ARG A 161 -20.37 -14.19 5.40
C ARG A 161 -19.11 -13.98 4.57
N PRO A 162 -18.34 -15.06 4.24
CA PRO A 162 -17.19 -14.95 3.35
C PRO A 162 -17.59 -14.47 1.95
N VAL A 163 -16.85 -13.50 1.42
CA VAL A 163 -17.11 -12.89 0.11
C VAL A 163 -15.89 -13.03 -0.80
N GLY A 164 -16.12 -13.52 -2.01
CA GLY A 164 -15.07 -13.61 -3.03
C GLY A 164 -14.59 -12.22 -3.49
N LEU A 165 -13.31 -12.11 -3.88
CA LEU A 165 -12.69 -10.86 -4.32
C LEU A 165 -13.49 -10.16 -5.44
N SER A 166 -13.87 -10.89 -6.47
CA SER A 166 -14.59 -10.32 -7.62
C SER A 166 -15.96 -9.74 -7.22
N THR A 167 -16.69 -10.42 -6.33
CA THR A 167 -17.98 -9.93 -5.82
C THR A 167 -17.77 -8.65 -5.01
N LEU A 168 -16.76 -8.62 -4.15
CA LEU A 168 -16.46 -7.46 -3.33
C LEU A 168 -16.02 -6.27 -4.19
N ALA A 169 -15.16 -6.48 -5.18
CA ALA A 169 -14.71 -5.46 -6.11
C ALA A 169 -15.88 -4.84 -6.89
N ILE A 170 -16.79 -5.66 -7.41
CA ILE A 170 -18.01 -5.17 -8.09
C ILE A 170 -18.86 -4.34 -7.13
N THR A 171 -19.03 -4.79 -5.89
CA THR A 171 -19.83 -4.06 -4.87
C THR A 171 -19.24 -2.69 -4.56
N LEU A 172 -17.91 -2.58 -4.59
CA LEU A 172 -17.18 -1.34 -4.32
C LEU A 172 -17.06 -0.43 -5.56
N GLY A 173 -17.30 -0.95 -6.76
CA GLY A 173 -17.04 -0.26 -8.02
C GLY A 173 -15.54 -0.14 -8.33
N GLU A 174 -14.72 -1.07 -7.81
CA GLU A 174 -13.26 -1.09 -7.94
C GLU A 174 -12.80 -2.28 -8.78
N GLN A 175 -11.55 -2.23 -9.24
CA GLN A 175 -10.92 -3.38 -9.87
C GLN A 175 -10.47 -4.39 -8.79
N PRO A 176 -10.57 -5.73 -9.04
CA PRO A 176 -10.13 -6.74 -8.08
C PRO A 176 -8.70 -6.54 -7.59
N GLU A 177 -7.79 -6.20 -8.49
CA GLU A 177 -6.38 -5.93 -8.18
C GLU A 177 -6.21 -4.72 -7.27
N THR A 178 -7.04 -3.68 -7.42
CA THR A 178 -7.03 -2.51 -6.53
C THR A 178 -7.45 -2.89 -5.11
N VAL A 179 -8.51 -3.68 -4.98
CA VAL A 179 -8.95 -4.17 -3.67
C VAL A 179 -7.85 -5.02 -3.03
N GLU A 180 -7.27 -5.95 -3.78
CA GLU A 180 -6.28 -6.90 -3.28
C GLU A 180 -4.91 -6.27 -2.95
N ASP A 181 -4.43 -5.34 -3.79
CA ASP A 181 -3.08 -4.79 -3.67
C ASP A 181 -3.02 -3.49 -2.84
N VAL A 182 -4.13 -2.74 -2.75
CA VAL A 182 -4.15 -1.41 -2.11
C VAL A 182 -4.90 -1.39 -0.77
N HIS A 183 -6.09 -2.01 -0.72
CA HIS A 183 -6.98 -1.92 0.45
C HIS A 183 -6.79 -3.08 1.43
N GLU A 184 -6.82 -4.30 0.95
CA GLU A 184 -6.74 -5.50 1.81
C GLU A 184 -5.48 -5.57 2.69
N PRO A 185 -4.26 -5.26 2.21
CA PRO A 185 -3.07 -5.42 3.03
C PRO A 185 -3.13 -4.61 4.32
N PHE A 186 -3.59 -3.38 4.24
CA PHE A 186 -3.74 -2.52 5.42
C PHE A 186 -4.87 -3.00 6.34
N LEU A 187 -6.02 -3.36 5.80
CA LEU A 187 -7.15 -3.86 6.58
C LEU A 187 -6.84 -5.19 7.30
N ILE A 188 -6.06 -6.07 6.65
CA ILE A 188 -5.57 -7.32 7.27
C ILE A 188 -4.57 -7.01 8.38
N GLN A 189 -3.62 -6.10 8.15
CA GLN A 189 -2.64 -5.67 9.15
C GLN A 189 -3.31 -5.07 10.39
N GLN A 190 -4.39 -4.30 10.19
CA GLN A 190 -5.19 -3.73 11.27
C GLN A 190 -6.11 -4.77 11.96
N GLY A 191 -6.12 -6.01 11.50
CA GLY A 191 -6.98 -7.05 12.03
C GLY A 191 -8.47 -6.80 11.79
N LEU A 192 -8.82 -6.01 10.77
CA LEU A 192 -10.20 -5.66 10.43
C LEU A 192 -10.86 -6.70 9.53
N ILE A 193 -10.08 -7.34 8.66
CA ILE A 193 -10.53 -8.41 7.78
C ILE A 193 -9.57 -9.59 7.82
N ALA A 194 -10.04 -10.78 7.43
CA ALA A 194 -9.21 -11.95 7.21
C ALA A 194 -9.50 -12.57 5.83
N ARG A 195 -8.48 -13.21 5.24
CA ARG A 195 -8.62 -14.05 4.05
C ARG A 195 -8.83 -15.50 4.49
N THR A 196 -9.87 -16.11 3.98
CA THR A 196 -10.18 -17.52 4.17
C THR A 196 -10.24 -18.24 2.82
N PRO A 197 -10.21 -19.57 2.76
CA PRO A 197 -10.42 -20.33 1.52
C PRO A 197 -11.76 -20.03 0.83
N ARG A 198 -12.77 -19.59 1.60
CA ARG A 198 -14.11 -19.24 1.11
C ARG A 198 -14.24 -17.77 0.67
N GLY A 199 -13.25 -16.92 0.99
CA GLY A 199 -13.27 -15.49 0.67
C GLY A 199 -12.83 -14.60 1.83
N ARG A 200 -13.16 -13.32 1.73
CA ARG A 200 -12.84 -12.29 2.74
C ARG A 200 -13.94 -12.24 3.78
N VAL A 201 -13.57 -12.10 5.04
CA VAL A 201 -14.50 -11.96 6.17
C VAL A 201 -14.12 -10.78 7.04
N ALA A 202 -15.11 -10.10 7.61
CA ALA A 202 -14.88 -9.05 8.58
C ALA A 202 -14.50 -9.67 9.94
N MET A 203 -13.55 -9.08 10.64
CA MET A 203 -13.15 -9.46 12.00
C MET A 203 -14.01 -8.69 13.04
N PRO A 204 -14.06 -9.12 14.32
CA PRO A 204 -14.79 -8.40 15.36
C PRO A 204 -14.47 -6.92 15.43
N SER A 205 -13.18 -6.58 15.32
CA SER A 205 -12.68 -5.20 15.28
C SER A 205 -13.26 -4.33 14.16
N ALA A 206 -13.72 -4.94 13.04
CA ALA A 206 -14.40 -4.21 11.98
C ALA A 206 -15.81 -3.79 12.39
N TYR A 207 -16.53 -4.64 13.11
CA TYR A 207 -17.85 -4.31 13.65
C TYR A 207 -17.75 -3.22 14.72
N GLU A 208 -16.79 -3.35 15.65
CA GLU A 208 -16.50 -2.31 16.65
C GLU A 208 -16.19 -0.96 16.01
N HIS A 209 -15.37 -0.97 14.95
CA HIS A 209 -15.00 0.27 14.22
C HIS A 209 -16.19 0.91 13.51
N LEU A 210 -17.15 0.11 13.03
CA LEU A 210 -18.38 0.59 12.41
C LEU A 210 -19.52 0.83 13.41
N GLU A 211 -19.26 0.68 14.71
CA GLU A 211 -20.24 0.79 15.80
C GLU A 211 -21.43 -0.18 15.60
N LEU A 212 -21.13 -1.39 15.11
CA LEU A 212 -22.11 -2.45 14.88
C LEU A 212 -21.96 -3.56 15.91
N GLU A 213 -23.07 -4.22 16.23
CA GLU A 213 -23.03 -5.44 17.05
C GLU A 213 -22.34 -6.59 16.30
N VAL A 214 -21.46 -7.30 17.01
CA VAL A 214 -20.79 -8.48 16.46
C VAL A 214 -21.80 -9.64 16.41
N PRO A 215 -22.07 -10.26 15.24
CA PRO A 215 -23.00 -11.37 15.16
C PRO A 215 -22.59 -12.53 16.06
N SER A 216 -23.54 -13.05 16.86
CA SER A 216 -23.29 -14.17 17.77
C SER A 216 -23.15 -15.53 17.04
N ASP A 217 -23.65 -15.63 15.80
CA ASP A 217 -23.69 -16.85 14.99
C ASP A 217 -22.53 -16.88 13.96
N ARG A 218 -21.31 -16.67 14.43
CA ARG A 218 -20.11 -16.80 13.61
C ARG A 218 -19.70 -18.27 13.55
N ASP A 219 -19.58 -18.79 12.34
CA ASP A 219 -19.05 -20.14 12.07
C ASP A 219 -17.55 -20.19 12.50
N PRO A 220 -17.19 -20.89 13.60
CA PRO A 220 -15.79 -21.01 14.01
C PRO A 220 -14.89 -21.67 12.95
N ALA A 221 -15.49 -22.51 12.08
CA ALA A 221 -14.78 -23.20 10.99
C ALA A 221 -14.39 -22.27 9.82
N LEU A 222 -14.60 -20.95 9.91
CA LEU A 222 -14.10 -19.99 8.92
C LEU A 222 -12.61 -19.73 9.02
N PHE A 223 -11.99 -20.09 10.16
CA PHE A 223 -10.59 -19.79 10.49
C PHE A 223 -9.70 -21.03 10.62
N ASP A 224 -10.26 -22.23 10.38
CA ASP A 224 -9.54 -23.52 10.35
C ASP A 224 -8.95 -23.83 8.94
#